data_d2c336ae453b1a5dd16f9d93d9f65591
#
_entry.id   d2c336ae453b1a5dd16f9d93d9f65591
#
_cell.length_a   1.000
_cell.length_b   1.000
_cell.length_c   1.000
_cell.angle_alpha   90.00
_cell.angle_beta   90.00
_cell.angle_gamma   90.00
#
_symmetry.space_group_name_H-M   'P 1'
#
loop_
_entity.id
_entity.type
_entity.pdbx_description
1 polymer ?
#
loop_
_entity_poly.entity_id
_entity_poly.type
_entity_poly.pdbx_seq_one_letter_code
_entity_poly.pdbx_strand_id
1 'polypeptide(L)'
;MNLKKVEGYTFDKRKGYVRNNQKYIPYTKQIPYLIVKNYFSEDDMALMLKELKFLTPKMTYSPPKDMPDGTKQNNQISLDSLYKERQTSDILHTLDKIYDDKKLIKTLNDMSWFYKVWGYTNLDNSFVAYYENTDYYKAHRDIAVISIMYWLWEEPKSFTGGNVHLTDYDIEIPLERNQLMVMPSSTKHAVASIKMINNNEKFSGMGRYCIVRFLKLK
;
A
#
# COMPACT_ATOMS: atom_id res chain seq x y z
N MET A 1 9.98 16.04 25.07
CA MET A 1 10.89 15.21 24.29
C MET A 1 11.35 16.04 23.10
N ASN A 2 12.59 16.54 23.11
CA ASN A 2 13.12 17.38 22.02
C ASN A 2 13.43 16.49 20.82
N LEU A 3 12.65 16.63 19.77
CA LEU A 3 12.92 15.99 18.49
C LEU A 3 14.21 16.59 17.90
N LYS A 4 15.26 15.78 17.80
CA LYS A 4 16.53 16.18 17.18
C LYS A 4 16.27 16.60 15.73
N LYS A 5 16.79 17.75 15.32
CA LYS A 5 16.86 18.17 13.93
C LYS A 5 17.56 17.06 13.13
N VAL A 6 16.86 16.45 12.20
CA VAL A 6 17.47 15.55 11.22
C VAL A 6 17.98 16.43 10.08
N GLU A 7 19.26 16.35 9.78
CA GLU A 7 19.95 17.19 8.79
C GLU A 7 19.22 17.14 7.44
N GLY A 8 18.86 18.30 6.89
CA GLY A 8 18.14 18.43 5.60
C GLY A 8 16.62 18.33 5.69
N TYR A 9 16.02 18.33 6.89
CA TYR A 9 14.55 18.25 7.08
C TYR A 9 14.05 19.31 8.05
N THR A 10 12.94 19.93 7.70
CA THR A 10 12.14 20.75 8.62
C THR A 10 10.97 19.92 9.11
N PHE A 11 10.86 19.71 10.42
CA PHE A 11 9.68 19.08 11.02
C PHE A 11 8.61 20.15 11.21
N ASP A 12 7.53 20.04 10.47
CA ASP A 12 6.31 20.80 10.72
C ASP A 12 5.31 19.89 11.44
N LYS A 13 4.89 20.25 12.64
CA LYS A 13 3.89 19.51 13.45
C LYS A 13 2.57 19.23 12.67
N ARG A 14 2.27 20.02 11.64
CA ARG A 14 1.08 19.89 10.79
C ARG A 14 1.35 19.12 9.48
N LYS A 15 2.59 19.10 8.99
CA LYS A 15 2.95 18.61 7.65
C LYS A 15 3.91 17.43 7.65
N GLY A 16 4.49 17.05 8.80
CA GLY A 16 5.51 16.01 8.86
C GLY A 16 6.83 16.41 8.21
N TYR A 17 7.62 15.41 7.78
CA TYR A 17 8.90 15.64 7.09
C TYR A 17 8.68 15.76 5.58
N VAL A 18 9.23 16.83 4.97
CA VAL A 18 9.11 17.09 3.52
C VAL A 18 10.49 17.07 2.87
N ARG A 19 10.66 16.31 1.80
CA ARG A 19 11.79 16.38 0.86
C ARG A 19 11.31 15.97 -0.53
N ASN A 20 11.64 16.75 -1.56
CA ASN A 20 11.31 16.43 -2.96
C ASN A 20 9.83 16.09 -3.19
N ASN A 21 8.91 16.89 -2.66
CA ASN A 21 7.45 16.68 -2.67
C ASN A 21 6.94 15.46 -1.91
N GLN A 22 7.82 14.58 -1.41
CA GLN A 22 7.41 13.47 -0.53
C GLN A 22 7.10 13.98 0.87
N LYS A 23 5.95 13.58 1.42
CA LYS A 23 5.56 13.85 2.80
C LYS A 23 5.57 12.56 3.61
N TYR A 24 6.37 12.54 4.67
CA TYR A 24 6.44 11.44 5.63
C TYR A 24 5.66 11.83 6.88
N ILE A 25 4.55 11.16 7.14
CA ILE A 25 3.64 11.48 8.23
C ILE A 25 3.60 10.30 9.21
N PRO A 26 4.39 10.34 10.33
CA PRO A 26 4.39 9.28 11.32
C PRO A 26 3.17 9.42 12.25
N TYR A 27 2.52 8.31 12.52
CA TYR A 27 1.41 8.16 13.47
C TYR A 27 1.82 7.15 14.54
N THR A 28 1.92 7.61 15.80
CA THR A 28 2.52 6.81 16.90
C THR A 28 1.69 6.73 18.16
N LYS A 29 0.51 7.37 18.20
CA LYS A 29 -0.27 7.45 19.44
C LYS A 29 -0.88 6.13 19.87
N GLN A 30 -1.44 5.37 18.94
CA GLN A 30 -2.14 4.13 19.20
C GLN A 30 -1.46 2.95 18.51
N ILE A 31 -1.06 3.14 17.27
CA ILE A 31 -0.37 2.15 16.45
C ILE A 31 0.66 2.87 15.59
N PRO A 32 1.87 2.32 15.45
CA PRO A 32 2.89 2.92 14.60
C PRO A 32 2.62 2.56 13.13
N TYR A 33 2.02 3.47 12.36
CA TYR A 33 1.96 3.36 10.91
C TYR A 33 2.53 4.61 10.27
N LEU A 34 3.06 4.47 9.06
CA LEU A 34 3.66 5.56 8.30
C LEU A 34 2.92 5.73 6.98
N ILE A 35 2.56 6.97 6.65
CA ILE A 35 2.07 7.36 5.34
C ILE A 35 3.14 8.19 4.64
N VAL A 36 3.45 7.83 3.41
CA VAL A 36 4.31 8.62 2.52
C VAL A 36 3.51 8.99 1.28
N LYS A 37 3.29 10.29 1.09
CA LYS A 37 2.60 10.84 -0.08
C LYS A 37 3.61 11.14 -1.18
N ASN A 38 3.17 11.01 -2.44
CA ASN A 38 4.00 11.22 -3.64
C ASN A 38 5.28 10.38 -3.58
N TYR A 39 5.11 9.07 -3.32
CA TYR A 39 6.23 8.20 -3.01
C TYR A 39 7.10 7.90 -4.22
N PHE A 40 6.51 7.48 -5.33
CA PHE A 40 7.23 7.20 -6.57
C PHE A 40 7.21 8.40 -7.53
N SER A 41 8.13 8.39 -8.48
CA SER A 41 8.17 9.37 -9.57
C SER A 41 7.02 9.17 -10.56
N GLU A 42 6.73 10.17 -11.39
CA GLU A 42 5.73 10.04 -12.46
C GLU A 42 6.12 8.94 -13.46
N ASP A 43 7.41 8.80 -13.79
CA ASP A 43 7.91 7.74 -14.66
C ASP A 43 7.68 6.35 -14.06
N ASP A 44 7.98 6.18 -12.76
CA ASP A 44 7.72 4.93 -12.05
C ASP A 44 6.22 4.58 -12.05
N MET A 45 5.37 5.57 -11.81
CA MET A 45 3.93 5.38 -11.85
C MET A 45 3.43 5.00 -13.23
N ALA A 46 3.95 5.64 -14.28
CA ALA A 46 3.58 5.34 -15.66
C ALA A 46 3.93 3.89 -16.05
N LEU A 47 5.13 3.42 -15.68
CA LEU A 47 5.54 2.03 -15.89
C LEU A 47 4.62 1.06 -15.14
N MET A 48 4.38 1.31 -13.86
CA MET A 48 3.48 0.47 -13.06
C MET A 48 2.06 0.45 -13.62
N LEU A 49 1.49 1.59 -14.03
CA LEU A 49 0.14 1.66 -14.59
C LEU A 49 0.03 0.90 -15.90
N LYS A 50 1.05 0.96 -16.76
CA LYS A 50 1.10 0.18 -18.00
C LYS A 50 1.01 -1.32 -17.73
N GLU A 51 1.79 -1.81 -16.76
CA GLU A 51 1.74 -3.22 -16.36
C GLU A 51 0.42 -3.57 -15.68
N LEU A 52 -0.08 -2.73 -14.77
CA LEU A 52 -1.37 -2.94 -14.10
C LEU A 52 -2.52 -3.10 -15.09
N LYS A 53 -2.59 -2.27 -16.13
CA LYS A 53 -3.59 -2.40 -17.20
C LYS A 53 -3.48 -3.73 -17.96
N PHE A 54 -2.27 -4.16 -18.26
CA PHE A 54 -2.01 -5.45 -18.89
C PHE A 54 -2.43 -6.63 -18.01
N LEU A 55 -2.27 -6.49 -16.70
CA LEU A 55 -2.61 -7.54 -15.74
C LEU A 55 -4.09 -7.56 -15.37
N THR A 56 -4.80 -6.43 -15.45
CA THR A 56 -6.20 -6.30 -14.98
C THR A 56 -7.12 -7.39 -15.53
N PRO A 57 -7.15 -7.72 -16.83
CA PRO A 57 -8.01 -8.78 -17.35
C PRO A 57 -7.64 -10.20 -16.90
N LYS A 58 -6.46 -10.36 -16.29
CA LYS A 58 -5.94 -11.65 -15.80
C LYS A 58 -6.15 -11.82 -14.30
N MET A 59 -6.60 -10.76 -13.62
CA MET A 59 -6.87 -10.82 -12.18
C MET A 59 -8.12 -11.65 -11.91
N THR A 60 -8.09 -12.41 -10.85
CA THR A 60 -9.20 -13.28 -10.48
C THR A 60 -9.63 -13.03 -9.04
N TYR A 61 -10.89 -13.33 -8.77
CA TYR A 61 -11.36 -13.39 -7.40
C TYR A 61 -10.65 -14.55 -6.69
N SER A 62 -10.07 -14.25 -5.54
CA SER A 62 -9.44 -15.25 -4.68
C SER A 62 -9.97 -15.08 -3.26
N PRO A 63 -10.90 -15.95 -2.82
CA PRO A 63 -11.41 -15.90 -1.46
C PRO A 63 -10.26 -16.17 -0.47
N PRO A 64 -10.26 -15.52 0.70
CA PRO A 64 -9.30 -15.85 1.75
C PRO A 64 -9.57 -17.27 2.26
N LYS A 65 -8.51 -18.09 2.39
CA LYS A 65 -8.63 -19.52 2.70
C LYS A 65 -9.31 -19.80 4.04
N ASP A 66 -9.11 -18.92 5.02
CA ASP A 66 -9.54 -19.15 6.42
C ASP A 66 -10.55 -18.11 6.90
N MET A 67 -11.29 -17.49 5.99
CA MET A 67 -12.26 -16.46 6.33
C MET A 67 -13.65 -16.81 5.77
N PRO A 68 -14.73 -16.38 6.44
CA PRO A 68 -16.09 -16.61 5.97
C PRO A 68 -16.32 -16.06 4.56
N ASP A 69 -17.22 -16.69 3.82
CA ASP A 69 -17.70 -16.17 2.53
C ASP A 69 -18.16 -14.72 2.65
N GLY A 70 -17.92 -13.93 1.61
CA GLY A 70 -18.24 -12.51 1.58
C GLY A 70 -17.35 -11.65 2.49
N THR A 71 -16.17 -12.14 2.91
CA THR A 71 -15.19 -11.32 3.63
C THR A 71 -14.55 -10.29 2.72
N LYS A 72 -14.32 -10.62 1.45
CA LYS A 72 -13.85 -9.67 0.45
C LYS A 72 -14.59 -9.83 -0.87
N GLN A 73 -14.60 -8.76 -1.63
CA GLN A 73 -15.01 -8.73 -3.03
C GLN A 73 -14.02 -7.83 -3.76
N ASN A 74 -13.05 -8.45 -4.41
CA ASN A 74 -12.06 -7.79 -5.24
C ASN A 74 -11.34 -8.84 -6.08
N ASN A 75 -10.68 -8.40 -7.14
CA ASN A 75 -9.84 -9.27 -7.96
C ASN A 75 -8.37 -9.05 -7.61
N GLN A 76 -7.55 -10.08 -7.74
CA GLN A 76 -6.13 -9.99 -7.41
C GLN A 76 -5.26 -10.87 -8.29
N ILE A 77 -3.98 -10.57 -8.33
CA ILE A 77 -2.96 -11.38 -8.97
C ILE A 77 -1.68 -11.39 -8.11
N SER A 78 -1.12 -12.57 -7.88
CA SER A 78 0.17 -12.71 -7.20
C SER A 78 1.30 -12.43 -8.19
N LEU A 79 2.10 -11.41 -7.94
CA LEU A 79 3.22 -11.04 -8.80
C LEU A 79 4.35 -12.07 -8.70
N ASP A 80 4.67 -12.54 -7.50
CA ASP A 80 5.72 -13.54 -7.30
C ASP A 80 5.37 -14.93 -7.86
N SER A 81 4.08 -15.22 -8.04
CA SER A 81 3.65 -16.44 -8.73
C SER A 81 3.68 -16.28 -10.24
N LEU A 82 3.50 -15.07 -10.74
CA LEU A 82 3.46 -14.76 -12.17
C LEU A 82 4.87 -14.61 -12.77
N TYR A 83 5.76 -13.93 -12.04
CA TYR A 83 7.10 -13.59 -12.51
C TYR A 83 8.16 -14.43 -11.81
N LYS A 84 8.89 -15.27 -12.58
CA LYS A 84 10.04 -16.02 -12.05
C LYS A 84 11.21 -15.09 -11.73
N GLU A 85 11.40 -14.09 -12.56
CA GLU A 85 12.45 -13.07 -12.42
C GLU A 85 11.80 -11.72 -12.16
N ARG A 86 12.01 -11.17 -10.97
CA ARG A 86 11.36 -9.92 -10.52
C ARG A 86 11.66 -8.73 -11.43
N GLN A 87 12.85 -8.70 -12.04
CA GLN A 87 13.29 -7.64 -12.95
C GLN A 87 12.46 -7.56 -14.23
N THR A 88 11.68 -8.60 -14.57
CA THR A 88 10.79 -8.60 -15.73
C THR A 88 9.44 -7.94 -15.47
N SER A 89 9.16 -7.56 -14.23
CA SER A 89 7.98 -6.81 -13.81
C SER A 89 8.37 -5.38 -13.44
N ASP A 90 7.81 -4.40 -14.13
CA ASP A 90 7.98 -2.98 -13.79
C ASP A 90 7.49 -2.68 -12.38
N ILE A 91 6.41 -3.34 -11.94
CA ILE A 91 5.86 -3.21 -10.58
C ILE A 91 6.84 -3.73 -9.54
N LEU A 92 7.34 -4.97 -9.69
CA LEU A 92 8.26 -5.56 -8.72
C LEU A 92 9.59 -4.80 -8.66
N HIS A 93 10.13 -4.45 -9.83
CA HIS A 93 11.36 -3.69 -9.93
C HIS A 93 11.23 -2.31 -9.25
N THR A 94 10.11 -1.62 -9.49
CA THR A 94 9.84 -0.31 -8.84
C THR A 94 9.66 -0.46 -7.34
N LEU A 95 8.91 -1.48 -6.89
CA LEU A 95 8.73 -1.74 -5.46
C LEU A 95 10.04 -2.08 -4.74
N ASP A 96 11.02 -2.68 -5.41
CA ASP A 96 12.30 -3.03 -4.81
C ASP A 96 13.11 -1.79 -4.38
N LYS A 97 12.84 -0.60 -4.95
CA LYS A 97 13.40 0.69 -4.50
C LYS A 97 13.10 1.00 -3.03
N ILE A 98 12.05 0.40 -2.47
CA ILE A 98 11.68 0.56 -1.05
C ILE A 98 12.79 0.05 -0.12
N TYR A 99 13.52 -1.00 -0.51
CA TYR A 99 14.61 -1.58 0.28
C TYR A 99 15.84 -0.67 0.35
N ASP A 100 16.04 0.17 -0.66
CA ASP A 100 17.15 1.11 -0.73
C ASP A 100 16.79 2.51 -0.20
N ASP A 101 15.52 2.73 0.17
CA ASP A 101 15.07 4.01 0.74
C ASP A 101 15.51 4.13 2.20
N LYS A 102 16.77 4.56 2.38
CA LYS A 102 17.37 4.81 3.71
C LYS A 102 16.56 5.79 4.55
N LYS A 103 15.83 6.72 3.90
CA LYS A 103 15.00 7.69 4.61
C LYS A 103 13.73 7.02 5.14
N LEU A 104 13.06 6.20 4.34
CA LEU A 104 11.91 5.42 4.76
C LEU A 104 12.28 4.55 5.97
N ILE A 105 13.33 3.74 5.82
CA ILE A 105 13.79 2.81 6.86
C ILE A 105 14.18 3.56 8.14
N LYS A 106 14.92 4.67 8.01
CA LYS A 106 15.27 5.50 9.16
C LYS A 106 14.03 6.07 9.84
N THR A 107 13.07 6.60 9.09
CA THR A 107 11.83 7.17 9.65
C THR A 107 11.03 6.12 10.40
N LEU A 108 10.91 4.90 9.86
CA LEU A 108 10.25 3.78 10.51
C LEU A 108 10.94 3.41 11.84
N ASN A 109 12.26 3.28 11.82
CA ASN A 109 13.05 2.93 13.01
C ASN A 109 12.98 4.01 14.10
N ASP A 110 12.99 5.29 13.72
CA ASP A 110 12.86 6.41 14.65
C ASP A 110 11.45 6.50 15.25
N MET A 111 10.44 6.08 14.49
CA MET A 111 9.03 6.12 14.89
C MET A 111 8.71 5.04 15.92
N SER A 112 9.22 3.81 15.73
CA SER A 112 8.93 2.69 16.62
C SER A 112 10.02 1.62 16.57
N TRP A 113 10.37 1.09 17.76
CA TRP A 113 11.27 -0.06 17.90
C TRP A 113 10.78 -1.29 17.09
N PHE A 114 9.48 -1.42 16.87
CA PHE A 114 8.90 -2.51 16.08
C PHE A 114 9.54 -2.61 14.70
N TYR A 115 9.81 -1.48 14.04
CA TYR A 115 10.34 -1.48 12.69
C TYR A 115 11.82 -1.87 12.58
N LYS A 116 12.53 -2.04 13.70
CA LYS A 116 13.86 -2.64 13.68
C LYS A 116 13.82 -4.09 13.15
N VAL A 117 12.65 -4.74 13.20
CA VAL A 117 12.44 -6.07 12.60
C VAL A 117 12.63 -6.06 11.08
N TRP A 118 12.51 -4.90 10.41
CA TRP A 118 12.73 -4.78 8.96
C TRP A 118 14.07 -5.40 8.51
N GLY A 119 15.14 -5.14 9.24
CA GLY A 119 16.47 -5.68 8.94
C GLY A 119 16.60 -7.20 9.11
N TYR A 120 15.63 -7.85 9.72
CA TYR A 120 15.59 -9.30 9.91
C TYR A 120 14.61 -10.01 8.99
N THR A 121 13.76 -9.27 8.26
CA THR A 121 12.87 -9.90 7.28
C THR A 121 13.70 -10.43 6.12
N ASN A 122 13.45 -11.67 5.75
CA ASN A 122 14.23 -12.39 4.75
C ASN A 122 13.38 -13.08 3.68
N LEU A 123 12.10 -12.83 3.71
CA LEU A 123 11.13 -13.28 2.72
C LEU A 123 10.11 -12.16 2.49
N ASP A 124 9.81 -11.89 1.22
CA ASP A 124 8.69 -11.04 0.85
C ASP A 124 7.79 -11.72 -0.17
N ASN A 125 6.58 -11.24 -0.29
CA ASN A 125 5.72 -11.53 -1.42
C ASN A 125 4.85 -10.32 -1.75
N SER A 126 4.58 -10.16 -3.04
CA SER A 126 3.82 -9.05 -3.57
C SER A 126 2.64 -9.53 -4.42
N PHE A 127 1.55 -8.79 -4.34
CA PHE A 127 0.39 -8.99 -5.18
C PHE A 127 -0.29 -7.65 -5.47
N VAL A 128 -1.11 -7.64 -6.50
CA VAL A 128 -2.00 -6.52 -6.82
C VAL A 128 -3.43 -6.92 -6.50
N ALA A 129 -4.13 -6.06 -5.79
CA ALA A 129 -5.57 -6.12 -5.60
C ALA A 129 -6.21 -4.98 -6.40
N TYR A 130 -7.18 -5.32 -7.24
CA TYR A 130 -7.97 -4.40 -8.04
C TYR A 130 -9.39 -4.34 -7.51
N TYR A 131 -9.87 -3.13 -7.33
CA TYR A 131 -11.19 -2.83 -6.80
C TYR A 131 -11.97 -1.97 -7.78
N GLU A 132 -13.18 -2.38 -8.09
CA GLU A 132 -14.15 -1.62 -8.89
C GLU A 132 -15.52 -1.61 -8.22
N ASN A 133 -16.59 -1.29 -8.93
CA ASN A 133 -17.89 -1.02 -8.33
C ASN A 133 -18.36 -2.11 -7.35
N THR A 134 -18.72 -1.71 -6.14
CA THR A 134 -19.14 -2.54 -4.99
C THR A 134 -18.04 -3.33 -4.28
N ASP A 135 -16.81 -3.33 -4.81
CA ASP A 135 -15.71 -4.08 -4.21
C ASP A 135 -15.28 -3.52 -2.85
N TYR A 136 -14.97 -4.42 -1.95
CA TYR A 136 -14.59 -4.14 -0.55
C TYR A 136 -13.69 -5.23 0.02
N TYR A 137 -13.15 -4.99 1.21
CA TYR A 137 -12.54 -6.02 2.04
C TYR A 137 -12.91 -5.76 3.51
N LYS A 138 -13.65 -6.69 4.13
CA LYS A 138 -14.03 -6.59 5.55
C LYS A 138 -12.79 -6.61 6.45
N ALA A 139 -13.00 -6.29 7.70
CA ALA A 139 -11.95 -6.20 8.69
C ALA A 139 -11.19 -7.53 8.86
N HIS A 140 -9.88 -7.49 8.63
CA HIS A 140 -8.96 -8.64 8.68
C HIS A 140 -7.59 -8.20 9.20
N ARG A 141 -6.70 -9.17 9.41
CA ARG A 141 -5.28 -8.98 9.70
C ARG A 141 -4.47 -9.71 8.65
N ASP A 142 -3.33 -9.17 8.29
CA ASP A 142 -2.43 -9.82 7.35
C ASP A 142 -1.55 -10.85 8.04
N ILE A 143 -1.19 -11.91 7.30
CA ILE A 143 -0.28 -12.96 7.80
C ILE A 143 1.14 -12.62 7.34
N ALA A 144 1.73 -11.62 7.98
CA ALA A 144 3.09 -11.16 7.74
C ALA A 144 3.61 -10.42 8.99
N VAL A 145 4.81 -9.86 8.92
CA VAL A 145 5.37 -9.01 9.97
C VAL A 145 5.05 -7.54 9.68
N ILE A 146 5.35 -7.10 8.46
CA ILE A 146 5.09 -5.73 7.99
C ILE A 146 4.27 -5.80 6.70
N SER A 147 3.19 -5.04 6.64
CA SER A 147 2.41 -4.79 5.43
C SER A 147 2.78 -3.44 4.85
N ILE A 148 3.11 -3.45 3.57
CA ILE A 148 3.35 -2.27 2.76
C ILE A 148 2.26 -2.23 1.70
N MET A 149 1.50 -1.15 1.66
CA MET A 149 0.43 -0.92 0.69
C MET A 149 0.72 0.34 -0.11
N TYR A 150 0.58 0.25 -1.41
CA TYR A 150 0.73 1.39 -2.30
C TYR A 150 -0.50 1.52 -3.18
N TRP A 151 -1.05 2.74 -3.29
CA TRP A 151 -2.28 3.01 -4.02
C TRP A 151 -2.03 3.81 -5.29
N LEU A 152 -2.62 3.29 -6.38
CA LEU A 152 -2.51 3.88 -7.70
C LEU A 152 -3.82 3.71 -8.47
N TRP A 153 -4.10 4.63 -9.38
CA TRP A 153 -5.20 4.60 -10.33
C TRP A 153 -4.90 5.53 -11.50
N GLU A 154 -5.66 5.35 -12.59
CA GLU A 154 -5.63 6.27 -13.71
C GLU A 154 -6.31 7.59 -13.39
N GLU A 155 -5.74 8.67 -13.88
CA GLU A 155 -6.39 9.98 -13.83
C GLU A 155 -7.20 10.24 -15.13
N PRO A 156 -8.35 10.92 -15.03
CA PRO A 156 -8.97 11.42 -13.79
C PRO A 156 -9.58 10.28 -12.96
N LYS A 157 -9.53 10.42 -11.62
CA LYS A 157 -10.08 9.42 -10.68
C LYS A 157 -11.55 9.13 -10.99
N SER A 158 -11.86 7.89 -11.30
CA SER A 158 -13.19 7.44 -11.77
C SER A 158 -14.03 6.74 -10.70
N PHE A 159 -13.68 6.88 -9.42
CA PHE A 159 -14.39 6.23 -8.32
C PHE A 159 -14.38 7.07 -7.03
N THR A 160 -15.28 6.73 -6.12
CA THR A 160 -15.32 7.22 -4.73
C THR A 160 -15.21 6.05 -3.75
N GLY A 161 -14.95 6.32 -2.48
CA GLY A 161 -14.75 5.28 -1.46
C GLY A 161 -13.36 4.64 -1.54
N GLY A 162 -13.25 3.42 -1.03
CA GLY A 162 -12.00 2.65 -1.03
C GLY A 162 -10.99 3.06 0.04
N ASN A 163 -11.36 3.92 1.00
CA ASN A 163 -10.51 4.27 2.14
C ASN A 163 -10.18 3.02 2.97
N VAL A 164 -9.02 3.04 3.62
CA VAL A 164 -8.64 2.00 4.57
C VAL A 164 -9.06 2.44 5.96
N HIS A 165 -9.70 1.55 6.70
CA HIS A 165 -10.10 1.77 8.08
C HIS A 165 -9.33 0.84 9.01
N LEU A 166 -8.56 1.40 9.96
CA LEU A 166 -7.88 0.66 11.03
C LEU A 166 -8.89 0.42 12.15
N THR A 167 -9.59 -0.72 12.08
CA THR A 167 -10.84 -0.94 12.80
C THR A 167 -10.72 -1.04 14.32
N ASP A 168 -9.58 -1.53 14.84
CA ASP A 168 -9.34 -1.60 16.28
C ASP A 168 -9.06 -0.22 16.90
N TYR A 169 -8.84 0.79 16.09
CA TYR A 169 -8.42 2.14 16.51
C TYR A 169 -9.37 3.24 16.05
N ASP A 170 -10.38 2.88 15.26
CA ASP A 170 -11.33 3.81 14.64
C ASP A 170 -10.61 4.93 13.84
N ILE A 171 -9.62 4.54 13.05
CA ILE A 171 -8.83 5.47 12.22
C ILE A 171 -9.14 5.20 10.76
N GLU A 172 -9.65 6.19 10.06
CA GLU A 172 -9.78 6.17 8.60
C GLU A 172 -8.56 6.79 7.95
N ILE A 173 -7.97 6.06 7.00
CA ILE A 173 -6.87 6.52 6.16
C ILE A 173 -7.45 6.99 4.82
N PRO A 174 -7.48 8.31 4.56
CA PRO A 174 -7.92 8.83 3.28
C PRO A 174 -7.06 8.30 2.14
N LEU A 175 -7.71 7.88 1.07
CA LEU A 175 -7.04 7.33 -0.10
C LEU A 175 -6.51 8.46 -1.00
N GLU A 176 -5.21 8.48 -1.22
CA GLU A 176 -4.56 9.38 -2.18
C GLU A 176 -3.76 8.57 -3.20
N ARG A 177 -3.72 9.09 -4.46
CA ARG A 177 -2.89 8.52 -5.51
C ARG A 177 -1.41 8.70 -5.15
N ASN A 178 -0.59 7.71 -5.49
CA ASN A 178 0.85 7.74 -5.17
C ASN A 178 1.12 7.82 -3.67
N GLN A 179 0.35 7.10 -2.88
CA GLN A 179 0.49 7.04 -1.43
C GLN A 179 0.96 5.65 -1.02
N LEU A 180 2.03 5.62 -0.24
CA LEU A 180 2.55 4.41 0.40
C LEU A 180 2.14 4.41 1.88
N MET A 181 1.67 3.27 2.36
CA MET A 181 1.44 3.01 3.78
C MET A 181 2.29 1.84 4.25
N VAL A 182 2.93 2.00 5.39
CA VAL A 182 3.66 0.92 6.08
C VAL A 182 3.06 0.74 7.47
N MET A 183 2.68 -0.49 7.81
CA MET A 183 2.10 -0.80 9.13
C MET A 183 2.48 -2.21 9.61
N PRO A 184 2.39 -2.49 10.93
CA PRO A 184 2.43 -3.85 11.43
C PRO A 184 1.30 -4.68 10.82
N SER A 185 1.60 -5.86 10.28
CA SER A 185 0.60 -6.72 9.62
C SER A 185 -0.50 -7.21 10.58
N SER A 186 -0.21 -7.24 11.87
CA SER A 186 -1.18 -7.57 12.92
C SER A 186 -2.26 -6.49 13.14
N THR A 187 -2.15 -5.33 12.48
CA THR A 187 -3.17 -4.27 12.55
C THR A 187 -4.43 -4.70 11.83
N LYS A 188 -5.55 -4.73 12.55
CA LYS A 188 -6.84 -5.05 11.95
C LYS A 188 -7.33 -3.89 11.10
N HIS A 189 -7.60 -4.16 9.84
CA HIS A 189 -7.98 -3.13 8.87
C HIS A 189 -9.03 -3.64 7.88
N ALA A 190 -9.77 -2.70 7.31
CA ALA A 190 -10.79 -2.95 6.30
C ALA A 190 -10.60 -2.00 5.13
N VAL A 191 -11.16 -2.36 3.98
CA VAL A 191 -11.27 -1.49 2.79
C VAL A 191 -12.74 -1.18 2.58
N ALA A 192 -13.10 0.10 2.63
CA ALA A 192 -14.44 0.57 2.37
C ALA A 192 -14.85 0.26 0.91
N SER A 193 -16.14 0.08 0.70
CA SER A 193 -16.67 -0.22 -0.64
C SER A 193 -16.36 0.92 -1.62
N ILE A 194 -16.06 0.53 -2.86
CA ILE A 194 -15.87 1.45 -3.98
C ILE A 194 -17.18 1.68 -4.74
N LYS A 195 -17.40 2.91 -5.15
CA LYS A 195 -18.45 3.30 -6.08
C LYS A 195 -17.84 3.94 -7.30
N MET A 196 -17.98 3.31 -8.46
CA MET A 196 -17.55 3.90 -9.73
C MET A 196 -18.44 5.11 -10.08
N ILE A 197 -17.82 6.18 -10.61
CA ILE A 197 -18.53 7.40 -11.02
C ILE A 197 -19.32 7.13 -12.32
N ASN A 198 -18.71 6.39 -13.23
CA ASN A 198 -19.32 5.98 -14.49
C ASN A 198 -19.54 4.47 -14.50
N ASN A 199 -20.54 4.01 -15.23
CA ASN A 199 -20.75 2.58 -15.50
C ASN A 199 -19.67 2.07 -16.48
N ASN A 200 -18.47 1.91 -16.00
CA ASN A 200 -17.39 1.32 -16.76
C ASN A 200 -17.60 -0.21 -16.85
N GLU A 201 -17.16 -0.79 -17.94
CA GLU A 201 -17.10 -2.24 -18.06
C GLU A 201 -16.20 -2.84 -16.98
N LYS A 202 -16.51 -4.06 -16.54
CA LYS A 202 -15.65 -4.80 -15.62
C LYS A 202 -14.24 -4.93 -16.19
N PHE A 203 -13.26 -4.83 -15.32
CA PHE A 203 -11.84 -4.88 -15.69
C PHE A 203 -11.40 -3.76 -16.64
N SER A 204 -12.07 -2.62 -16.59
CA SER A 204 -11.73 -1.44 -17.42
C SER A 204 -10.36 -0.82 -17.07
N GLY A 205 -9.78 -1.16 -15.91
CA GLY A 205 -8.56 -0.54 -15.41
C GLY A 205 -8.77 0.83 -14.79
N MET A 206 -10.02 1.30 -14.70
CA MET A 206 -10.36 2.62 -14.14
C MET A 206 -10.64 2.60 -12.64
N GLY A 207 -10.57 1.43 -12.01
CA GLY A 207 -10.76 1.26 -10.59
C GLY A 207 -9.49 1.57 -9.77
N ARG A 208 -9.53 1.18 -8.49
CA ARG A 208 -8.44 1.37 -7.53
C ARG A 208 -7.50 0.17 -7.56
N TYR A 209 -6.23 0.41 -7.79
CA TYR A 209 -5.19 -0.58 -7.54
C TYR A 209 -4.62 -0.41 -6.12
N CYS A 210 -4.39 -1.53 -5.46
CA CYS A 210 -3.59 -1.63 -4.25
C CYS A 210 -2.47 -2.64 -4.50
N ILE A 211 -1.25 -2.16 -4.60
CA ILE A 211 -0.08 -3.01 -4.69
C ILE A 211 0.37 -3.28 -3.26
N VAL A 212 0.42 -4.55 -2.89
CA VAL A 212 0.74 -4.97 -1.52
C VAL A 212 2.05 -5.74 -1.52
N ARG A 213 2.92 -5.42 -0.57
CA ARG A 213 4.11 -6.21 -0.26
C ARG A 213 4.09 -6.61 1.21
N PHE A 214 4.22 -7.89 1.46
CA PHE A 214 4.33 -8.47 2.79
C PHE A 214 5.78 -8.82 3.10
N LEU A 215 6.32 -8.26 4.17
CA LEU A 215 7.62 -8.66 4.70
C LEU A 215 7.43 -9.71 5.78
N LYS A 216 8.19 -10.80 5.70
CA LYS A 216 8.07 -11.98 6.55
C LYS A 216 9.42 -12.40 7.13
N LEU A 217 9.35 -13.17 8.19
CA LEU A 217 10.45 -13.98 8.73
C LEU A 217 10.26 -15.41 8.22
N LYS A 218 11.35 -16.04 7.80
CA LYS A 218 11.38 -17.45 7.39
C LYS A 218 11.68 -18.33 8.58
#